data_03abeb4a92784dd3bffb27848f726edd
#
_entry.id   03abeb4a92784dd3bffb27848f726edd
#
_cell.length_a   1.000
_cell.length_b   1.000
_cell.length_c   1.000
_cell.angle_alpha   90.00
_cell.angle_beta   90.00
_cell.angle_gamma   90.00
#
_symmetry.space_group_name_H-M   'P 1'
#
loop_
_entity.id
_entity.type
_entity.pdbx_description
1 polymer ?
#
loop_
_entity_poly.entity_id
_entity_poly.type
_entity_poly.pdbx_seq_one_letter_code
_entity_poly.pdbx_strand_id
1 'polypeptide(L)'
;MITVGIDNGDTSFAKEACELALAQLAQNPEDFSIGHQTEIYFYCACYFFAVSKPQESSKMLLRLRGYQKASFRPAVFSVFRLLEILQEIEEGSYEDALRLAKNLRMAKGETVPGLSEGIQLLVAVATALSSAEGSWVLLPEHPPVARALKQLQGQILLMYFDLESWLNAKTSGTPMMELLRVRAR
;
A
#
# COMPACT_ATOMS: atom_id res chain seq x y z
N MET A 1 7.15 14.77 3.77
CA MET A 1 8.54 14.46 3.32
C MET A 1 8.71 13.01 2.86
N ILE A 2 8.25 12.00 3.62
CA ILE A 2 8.36 10.57 3.21
C ILE A 2 7.70 10.34 1.84
N THR A 3 6.48 10.83 1.64
CA THR A 3 5.75 10.73 0.36
C THR A 3 6.50 11.35 -0.81
N VAL A 4 7.06 12.55 -0.62
CA VAL A 4 7.85 13.23 -1.69
C VAL A 4 9.04 12.36 -2.14
N GLY A 5 9.71 11.71 -1.20
CA GLY A 5 10.80 10.78 -1.53
C GLY A 5 10.30 9.55 -2.28
N ILE A 6 9.16 8.97 -1.88
CA ILE A 6 8.55 7.82 -2.56
C ILE A 6 8.12 8.22 -3.97
N ASP A 7 7.36 9.30 -4.11
CA ASP A 7 6.80 9.76 -5.40
C ASP A 7 7.89 10.09 -6.43
N ASN A 8 9.03 10.60 -5.96
CA ASN A 8 10.20 10.89 -6.80
C ASN A 8 11.16 9.71 -6.99
N GLY A 9 10.89 8.56 -6.36
CA GLY A 9 11.80 7.41 -6.36
C GLY A 9 13.15 7.70 -5.67
N ASP A 10 13.20 8.71 -4.79
CA ASP A 10 14.40 9.05 -4.00
C ASP A 10 14.44 8.22 -2.72
N THR A 11 15.07 7.05 -2.85
CA THR A 11 15.17 6.08 -1.75
C THR A 11 15.94 6.64 -0.55
N SER A 12 16.98 7.45 -0.77
CA SER A 12 17.80 8.00 0.31
C SER A 12 17.01 9.01 1.13
N PHE A 13 16.34 9.95 0.46
CA PHE A 13 15.51 10.96 1.10
C PHE A 13 14.32 10.34 1.85
N ALA A 14 13.61 9.39 1.22
CA ALA A 14 12.49 8.69 1.86
C ALA A 14 12.95 7.89 3.10
N LYS A 15 14.12 7.24 3.02
CA LYS A 15 14.72 6.50 4.14
C LYS A 15 15.01 7.42 5.33
N GLU A 16 15.77 8.49 5.09
CA GLU A 16 16.14 9.44 6.16
C GLU A 16 14.90 10.06 6.81
N ALA A 17 13.91 10.46 6.01
CA ALA A 17 12.66 11.02 6.51
C ALA A 17 11.87 10.02 7.37
N CYS A 18 11.83 8.73 6.97
CA CYS A 18 11.17 7.67 7.71
C CYS A 18 11.89 7.38 9.03
N GLU A 19 13.23 7.21 8.99
CA GLU A 19 14.04 6.94 10.19
C GLU A 19 13.96 8.08 11.20
N LEU A 20 14.04 9.33 10.74
CA LEU A 20 13.91 10.51 11.60
C LEU A 20 12.52 10.59 12.24
N ALA A 21 11.45 10.42 11.45
CA ALA A 21 10.09 10.50 11.95
C ALA A 21 9.80 9.41 13.01
N LEU A 22 10.25 8.16 12.77
CA LEU A 22 10.10 7.07 13.72
C LEU A 22 10.94 7.28 14.99
N ALA A 23 12.15 7.82 14.87
CA ALA A 23 13.01 8.12 16.02
C ALA A 23 12.38 9.21 16.90
N GLN A 24 11.89 10.30 16.29
CA GLN A 24 11.22 11.38 17.00
C GLN A 24 9.95 10.90 17.70
N LEU A 25 9.13 10.09 16.99
CA LEU A 25 7.92 9.52 17.56
C LEU A 25 8.20 8.57 18.74
N ALA A 26 9.31 7.81 18.68
CA ALA A 26 9.72 6.92 19.77
C ALA A 26 10.25 7.68 20.99
N GLN A 27 10.90 8.82 20.80
CA GLN A 27 11.48 9.62 21.89
C GLN A 27 10.43 10.49 22.59
N ASN A 28 9.54 11.11 21.83
CA ASN A 28 8.58 12.09 22.35
C ASN A 28 7.19 11.87 21.70
N PRO A 29 6.51 10.76 22.00
CA PRO A 29 5.21 10.43 21.38
C PRO A 29 4.13 11.49 21.72
N GLU A 30 4.24 12.17 22.86
CA GLU A 30 3.31 13.20 23.31
C GLU A 30 3.36 14.49 22.48
N ASP A 31 4.44 14.74 21.76
CA ASP A 31 4.58 15.91 20.87
C ASP A 31 3.75 15.73 19.58
N PHE A 32 3.26 14.52 19.34
CA PHE A 32 2.49 14.19 18.14
C PHE A 32 1.03 13.90 18.48
N SER A 33 0.11 14.58 17.82
CA SER A 33 -1.30 14.19 17.87
C SER A 33 -1.47 12.75 17.39
N ILE A 34 -2.50 12.05 17.86
CA ILE A 34 -2.79 10.67 17.45
C ILE A 34 -2.93 10.57 15.93
N GLY A 35 -3.54 11.58 15.29
CA GLY A 35 -3.63 11.65 13.83
C GLY A 35 -2.26 11.70 13.14
N HIS A 36 -1.33 12.49 13.64
CA HIS A 36 0.04 12.54 13.10
C HIS A 36 0.79 11.22 13.32
N GLN A 37 0.63 10.58 14.48
CA GLN A 37 1.23 9.26 14.74
C GLN A 37 0.76 8.23 13.72
N THR A 38 -0.55 8.18 13.42
CA THR A 38 -1.11 7.26 12.41
C THR A 38 -0.59 7.58 11.01
N GLU A 39 -0.41 8.85 10.65
CA GLU A 39 0.17 9.23 9.37
C GLU A 39 1.65 8.81 9.24
N ILE A 40 2.45 9.00 10.28
CA ILE A 40 3.86 8.58 10.29
C ILE A 40 3.96 7.07 10.05
N TYR A 41 3.24 6.26 10.82
CA TYR A 41 3.26 4.80 10.62
C TYR A 41 2.77 4.40 9.24
N PHE A 42 1.71 5.05 8.73
CA PHE A 42 1.15 4.78 7.41
C PHE A 42 2.18 5.05 6.29
N TYR A 43 2.81 6.23 6.28
CA TYR A 43 3.79 6.57 5.24
C TYR A 43 5.06 5.75 5.35
N CYS A 44 5.48 5.38 6.56
CA CYS A 44 6.58 4.44 6.74
C CYS A 44 6.21 3.04 6.21
N ALA A 45 4.97 2.57 6.40
CA ALA A 45 4.51 1.32 5.80
C ALA A 45 4.58 1.36 4.27
N CYS A 46 4.09 2.44 3.65
CA CYS A 46 4.19 2.64 2.20
C CYS A 46 5.65 2.62 1.72
N TYR A 47 6.55 3.32 2.43
CA TYR A 47 7.98 3.32 2.11
C TYR A 47 8.56 1.91 2.15
N PHE A 48 8.33 1.16 3.23
CA PHE A 48 8.85 -0.20 3.36
C PHE A 48 8.32 -1.16 2.29
N PHE A 49 7.07 -1.00 1.86
CA PHE A 49 6.56 -1.71 0.69
C PHE A 49 7.32 -1.35 -0.58
N ALA A 50 7.52 -0.05 -0.83
CA ALA A 50 8.17 0.44 -2.04
C ALA A 50 9.64 -0.02 -2.15
N VAL A 51 10.33 -0.25 -1.02
CA VAL A 51 11.71 -0.76 -0.99
C VAL A 51 11.78 -2.28 -0.77
N SER A 52 10.69 -3.01 -0.97
CA SER A 52 10.61 -4.47 -0.86
C SER A 52 11.04 -5.00 0.52
N LYS A 53 10.61 -4.32 1.60
CA LYS A 53 10.81 -4.73 3.00
C LYS A 53 9.47 -5.06 3.66
N PRO A 54 8.77 -6.14 3.26
CA PRO A 54 7.42 -6.43 3.72
C PRO A 54 7.34 -6.66 5.24
N GLN A 55 8.37 -7.23 5.87
CA GLN A 55 8.38 -7.44 7.33
C GLN A 55 8.38 -6.10 8.10
N GLU A 56 9.12 -5.08 7.61
CA GLU A 56 9.13 -3.77 8.25
C GLU A 56 7.81 -3.04 8.02
N SER A 57 7.23 -3.18 6.83
CA SER A 57 5.88 -2.67 6.53
C SER A 57 4.85 -3.32 7.46
N SER A 58 4.87 -4.64 7.63
CA SER A 58 3.97 -5.38 8.52
C SER A 58 4.05 -4.87 9.97
N LYS A 59 5.24 -4.54 10.49
CA LYS A 59 5.41 -3.91 11.81
C LYS A 59 4.68 -2.58 11.92
N MET A 60 4.74 -1.75 10.87
CA MET A 60 4.04 -0.45 10.85
C MET A 60 2.52 -0.65 10.78
N LEU A 61 2.05 -1.57 9.94
CA LEU A 61 0.63 -1.92 9.87
C LEU A 61 0.09 -2.47 11.20
N LEU A 62 0.89 -3.27 11.91
CA LEU A 62 0.53 -3.77 13.23
C LEU A 62 0.38 -2.63 14.25
N ARG A 63 1.26 -1.61 14.21
CA ARG A 63 1.11 -0.41 15.04
C ARG A 63 -0.20 0.32 14.72
N LEU A 64 -0.53 0.47 13.44
CA LEU A 64 -1.76 1.12 12.99
C LEU A 64 -3.03 0.39 13.46
N ARG A 65 -3.02 -0.93 13.52
CA ARG A 65 -4.14 -1.73 14.06
C ARG A 65 -4.49 -1.40 15.51
N GLY A 66 -3.54 -0.90 16.29
CA GLY A 66 -3.74 -0.48 17.67
C GLY A 66 -4.54 0.82 17.84
N TYR A 67 -4.72 1.60 16.77
CA TYR A 67 -5.45 2.87 16.82
C TYR A 67 -6.93 2.72 16.46
N GLN A 68 -7.79 3.52 17.09
CA GLN A 68 -9.19 3.57 16.74
C GLN A 68 -9.40 4.23 15.36
N LYS A 69 -10.44 3.81 14.63
CA LYS A 69 -10.77 4.38 13.31
C LYS A 69 -10.84 5.92 13.34
N ALA A 70 -11.41 6.50 14.39
CA ALA A 70 -11.55 7.94 14.56
C ALA A 70 -10.21 8.70 14.67
N SER A 71 -9.11 7.98 14.91
CA SER A 71 -7.75 8.56 14.98
C SER A 71 -7.13 8.80 13.60
N PHE A 72 -7.72 8.26 12.55
CA PHE A 72 -7.22 8.38 11.19
C PHE A 72 -7.95 9.48 10.42
N ARG A 73 -7.26 10.11 9.47
CA ARG A 73 -7.95 10.74 8.36
C ARG A 73 -8.68 9.67 7.55
N PRO A 74 -9.92 9.89 7.10
CA PRO A 74 -10.72 8.85 6.42
C PRO A 74 -10.00 8.21 5.23
N ALA A 75 -9.29 9.03 4.43
CA ALA A 75 -8.49 8.55 3.30
C ALA A 75 -7.35 7.63 3.74
N VAL A 76 -6.57 8.03 4.75
CA VAL A 76 -5.45 7.23 5.29
C VAL A 76 -5.96 5.91 5.85
N PHE A 77 -7.10 5.92 6.58
CA PHE A 77 -7.70 4.68 7.08
C PHE A 77 -8.09 3.72 5.95
N SER A 78 -8.73 4.25 4.90
CA SER A 78 -9.17 3.43 3.76
C SER A 78 -7.98 2.79 3.04
N VAL A 79 -6.91 3.55 2.80
CA VAL A 79 -5.70 3.04 2.14
C VAL A 79 -4.90 2.12 3.05
N PHE A 80 -4.85 2.40 4.36
CA PHE A 80 -4.28 1.46 5.34
C PHE A 80 -4.94 0.07 5.25
N ARG A 81 -6.28 0.02 5.19
CA ARG A 81 -7.02 -1.24 5.02
C ARG A 81 -6.70 -1.94 3.69
N LEU A 82 -6.43 -1.17 2.63
CA LEU A 82 -5.99 -1.73 1.35
C LEU A 82 -4.55 -2.28 1.43
N LEU A 83 -3.66 -1.61 2.16
CA LEU A 83 -2.30 -2.12 2.40
C LEU A 83 -2.30 -3.42 3.21
N GLU A 84 -3.27 -3.62 4.11
CA GLU A 84 -3.42 -4.92 4.81
C GLU A 84 -3.74 -6.06 3.82
N ILE A 85 -4.62 -5.81 2.84
CA ILE A 85 -4.90 -6.80 1.78
C ILE A 85 -3.64 -7.08 0.97
N LEU A 86 -2.90 -6.03 0.63
CA LEU A 86 -1.64 -6.12 -0.10
C LEU A 86 -0.61 -6.96 0.66
N GLN A 87 -0.50 -6.77 1.98
CA GLN A 87 0.40 -7.54 2.83
C GLN A 87 0.07 -9.04 2.80
N GLU A 88 -1.20 -9.42 2.89
CA GLU A 88 -1.59 -10.83 2.81
C GLU A 88 -1.25 -11.44 1.44
N ILE A 89 -1.37 -10.66 0.36
CA ILE A 89 -0.94 -11.11 -0.98
C ILE A 89 0.58 -11.33 -1.03
N GLU A 90 1.38 -10.43 -0.46
CA GLU A 90 2.84 -10.56 -0.38
C GLU A 90 3.28 -11.78 0.42
N GLU A 91 2.52 -12.14 1.44
CA GLU A 91 2.77 -13.30 2.31
C GLU A 91 2.23 -14.61 1.73
N GLY A 92 1.54 -14.56 0.57
CA GLY A 92 0.93 -15.72 -0.07
C GLY A 92 -0.38 -16.19 0.58
N SER A 93 -0.93 -15.41 1.52
CA SER A 93 -2.17 -15.69 2.25
C SER A 93 -3.40 -15.21 1.46
N TYR A 94 -3.60 -15.76 0.26
CA TYR A 94 -4.61 -15.26 -0.69
C TYR A 94 -6.05 -15.34 -0.17
N GLU A 95 -6.39 -16.38 0.61
CA GLU A 95 -7.73 -16.50 1.22
C GLU A 95 -8.00 -15.37 2.22
N ASP A 96 -7.02 -15.04 3.05
CA ASP A 96 -7.12 -13.92 3.99
C ASP A 96 -7.21 -12.59 3.28
N ALA A 97 -6.44 -12.38 2.22
CA ALA A 97 -6.55 -11.21 1.35
C ALA A 97 -7.97 -11.04 0.79
N LEU A 98 -8.57 -12.11 0.27
CA LEU A 98 -9.94 -12.10 -0.26
C LEU A 98 -10.98 -11.82 0.83
N ARG A 99 -10.79 -12.38 2.04
CA ARG A 99 -11.65 -12.12 3.20
C ARG A 99 -11.59 -10.65 3.64
N LEU A 100 -10.39 -10.07 3.73
CA LEU A 100 -10.20 -8.66 4.07
C LEU A 100 -10.81 -7.74 3.01
N ALA A 101 -10.63 -8.05 1.72
CA ALA A 101 -11.22 -7.30 0.62
C ALA A 101 -12.76 -7.29 0.67
N LYS A 102 -13.38 -8.43 0.97
CA LYS A 102 -14.83 -8.53 1.16
C LYS A 102 -15.30 -7.64 2.32
N ASN A 103 -14.61 -7.68 3.45
CA ASN A 103 -14.94 -6.87 4.62
C ASN A 103 -14.80 -5.37 4.31
N LEU A 104 -13.76 -4.96 3.59
CA LEU A 104 -13.55 -3.57 3.22
C LEU A 104 -14.64 -3.05 2.26
N ARG A 105 -15.09 -3.85 1.29
CA ARG A 105 -16.21 -3.51 0.40
C ARG A 105 -17.53 -3.30 1.15
N MET A 106 -17.75 -4.04 2.22
CA MET A 106 -18.99 -3.95 3.02
C MET A 106 -18.95 -2.80 4.03
N ALA A 107 -17.78 -2.22 4.29
CA ALA A 107 -17.64 -1.11 5.24
C ALA A 107 -18.29 0.15 4.68
N LYS A 108 -19.29 0.68 5.41
CA LYS A 108 -19.91 1.97 5.09
C LYS A 108 -19.02 3.12 5.59
N GLY A 109 -18.78 4.12 4.78
CA GLY A 109 -18.03 5.31 5.16
C GLY A 109 -17.52 6.11 3.95
N GLU A 110 -16.86 7.22 4.21
CA GLU A 110 -16.18 8.01 3.17
C GLU A 110 -15.13 7.15 2.46
N THR A 111 -15.24 7.10 1.14
CA THR A 111 -14.33 6.31 0.29
C THR A 111 -13.40 7.26 -0.46
N VAL A 112 -12.14 6.88 -0.55
CA VAL A 112 -11.20 7.55 -1.45
C VAL A 112 -11.57 7.20 -2.89
N PRO A 113 -11.68 8.17 -3.82
CA PRO A 113 -11.87 7.86 -5.23
C PRO A 113 -10.81 6.87 -5.73
N GLY A 114 -11.26 5.78 -6.36
CA GLY A 114 -10.40 4.67 -6.79
C GLY A 114 -10.22 3.54 -5.77
N LEU A 115 -10.75 3.67 -4.55
CA LEU A 115 -10.63 2.59 -3.55
C LEU A 115 -11.32 1.30 -4.02
N SER A 116 -12.50 1.41 -4.62
CA SER A 116 -13.25 0.25 -5.16
C SER A 116 -12.45 -0.46 -6.25
N GLU A 117 -11.85 0.31 -7.15
CA GLU A 117 -10.99 -0.17 -8.24
C GLU A 117 -9.71 -0.81 -7.70
N GLY A 118 -9.09 -0.20 -6.69
CA GLY A 118 -7.95 -0.76 -5.99
C GLY A 118 -8.27 -2.12 -5.34
N ILE A 119 -9.40 -2.22 -4.64
CA ILE A 119 -9.87 -3.49 -4.07
C ILE A 119 -10.13 -4.52 -5.19
N GLN A 120 -10.72 -4.11 -6.32
CA GLN A 120 -10.96 -5.01 -7.46
C GLN A 120 -9.66 -5.54 -8.04
N LEU A 121 -8.64 -4.68 -8.18
CA LEU A 121 -7.31 -5.09 -8.63
C LEU A 121 -6.71 -6.13 -7.67
N LEU A 122 -6.69 -5.86 -6.37
CA LEU A 122 -6.10 -6.80 -5.40
C LEU A 122 -6.87 -8.13 -5.34
N VAL A 123 -8.19 -8.11 -5.46
CA VAL A 123 -9.00 -9.33 -5.56
C VAL A 123 -8.65 -10.12 -6.83
N ALA A 124 -8.53 -9.45 -7.97
CA ALA A 124 -8.16 -10.11 -9.22
C ALA A 124 -6.75 -10.72 -9.14
N VAL A 125 -5.78 -10.01 -8.56
CA VAL A 125 -4.42 -10.49 -8.32
C VAL A 125 -4.43 -11.72 -7.39
N ALA A 126 -5.06 -11.62 -6.22
CA ALA A 126 -5.12 -12.72 -5.25
C ALA A 126 -5.79 -13.97 -5.85
N THR A 127 -6.88 -13.79 -6.61
CA THR A 127 -7.58 -14.89 -7.28
C THR A 127 -6.69 -15.55 -8.35
N ALA A 128 -6.00 -14.74 -9.16
CA ALA A 128 -5.13 -15.24 -10.20
C ALA A 128 -3.93 -16.01 -9.62
N LEU A 129 -3.30 -15.48 -8.57
CA LEU A 129 -2.18 -16.13 -7.89
C LEU A 129 -2.59 -17.43 -7.19
N SER A 130 -3.78 -17.48 -6.60
CA SER A 130 -4.33 -18.67 -5.97
C SER A 130 -4.58 -19.80 -6.98
N SER A 131 -4.94 -19.46 -8.23
CA SER A 131 -5.24 -20.45 -9.29
C SER A 131 -4.04 -20.84 -10.16
N ALA A 132 -3.03 -19.95 -10.27
CA ALA A 132 -1.88 -20.11 -11.16
C ALA A 132 -0.60 -20.54 -10.44
N GLU A 133 -0.72 -21.22 -9.30
CA GLU A 133 0.42 -21.67 -8.49
C GLU A 133 1.39 -20.52 -8.09
N GLY A 134 0.85 -19.32 -7.94
CA GLY A 134 1.61 -18.15 -7.46
C GLY A 134 2.52 -17.49 -8.49
N SER A 135 2.31 -17.72 -9.79
CA SER A 135 3.14 -17.12 -10.86
C SER A 135 2.81 -15.64 -11.10
N TRP A 136 3.68 -14.76 -10.67
CA TRP A 136 3.56 -13.30 -10.90
C TRP A 136 3.71 -12.90 -12.38
N VAL A 137 4.51 -13.66 -13.14
CA VAL A 137 4.88 -13.31 -14.53
C VAL A 137 3.67 -13.27 -15.47
N LEU A 138 2.66 -14.08 -15.21
CA LEU A 138 1.46 -14.18 -16.06
C LEU A 138 0.36 -13.18 -15.70
N LEU A 139 0.50 -12.45 -14.60
CA LEU A 139 -0.56 -11.54 -14.11
C LEU A 139 -0.94 -10.42 -15.08
N PRO A 140 -0.01 -9.74 -15.77
CA PRO A 140 -0.38 -8.64 -16.67
C PRO A 140 -1.30 -9.09 -17.82
N GLU A 141 -1.20 -10.35 -18.25
CA GLU A 141 -2.00 -10.94 -19.31
C GLU A 141 -3.33 -11.50 -18.80
N HIS A 142 -3.51 -11.61 -17.48
CA HIS A 142 -4.74 -12.13 -16.89
C HIS A 142 -5.88 -11.12 -17.06
N PRO A 143 -6.96 -11.42 -17.82
CA PRO A 143 -7.94 -10.42 -18.24
C PRO A 143 -8.63 -9.66 -17.11
N PRO A 144 -9.00 -10.25 -15.95
CA PRO A 144 -9.50 -9.54 -14.79
C PRO A 144 -8.51 -8.52 -14.22
N VAL A 145 -7.21 -8.86 -14.14
CA VAL A 145 -6.15 -7.98 -13.62
C VAL A 145 -5.94 -6.81 -14.58
N ALA A 146 -5.79 -7.06 -15.87
CA ALA A 146 -5.62 -6.03 -16.90
C ALA A 146 -6.81 -5.05 -16.92
N ARG A 147 -8.04 -5.54 -16.77
CA ARG A 147 -9.24 -4.70 -16.71
C ARG A 147 -9.25 -3.82 -15.46
N ALA A 148 -8.99 -4.39 -14.30
CA ALA A 148 -8.97 -3.65 -13.03
C ALA A 148 -7.85 -2.60 -13.01
N LEU A 149 -6.68 -2.89 -13.56
CA LEU A 149 -5.57 -1.95 -13.69
C LEU A 149 -5.96 -0.76 -14.56
N LYS A 150 -6.61 -1.00 -15.71
CA LYS A 150 -7.09 0.07 -16.58
C LYS A 150 -8.12 0.99 -15.90
N GLN A 151 -8.99 0.43 -15.05
CA GLN A 151 -9.98 1.22 -14.30
C GLN A 151 -9.34 2.06 -13.20
N LEU A 152 -8.20 1.62 -12.66
CA LEU A 152 -7.47 2.32 -11.61
C LEU A 152 -6.66 3.51 -12.12
N GLN A 153 -6.29 3.54 -13.40
CA GLN A 153 -5.49 4.62 -13.98
C GLN A 153 -6.14 5.99 -13.77
N GLY A 154 -5.34 6.96 -13.28
CA GLY A 154 -5.79 8.32 -13.01
C GLY A 154 -6.63 8.49 -11.73
N GLN A 155 -6.83 7.46 -10.93
CA GLN A 155 -7.56 7.55 -9.67
C GLN A 155 -6.71 8.19 -8.55
N ILE A 156 -7.37 8.94 -7.67
CA ILE A 156 -6.72 9.62 -6.53
C ILE A 156 -6.04 8.62 -5.58
N LEU A 157 -6.52 7.38 -5.51
CA LEU A 157 -5.90 6.33 -4.71
C LEU A 157 -4.41 6.18 -4.98
N LEU A 158 -3.98 6.32 -6.24
CA LEU A 158 -2.57 6.20 -6.64
C LEU A 158 -1.67 7.28 -6.03
N MET A 159 -2.23 8.41 -5.57
CA MET A 159 -1.48 9.43 -4.83
C MET A 159 -1.08 8.98 -3.42
N TYR A 160 -1.76 7.98 -2.86
CA TYR A 160 -1.43 7.43 -1.55
C TYR A 160 -0.53 6.21 -1.63
N PHE A 161 -0.77 5.35 -2.61
CA PHE A 161 0.05 4.18 -2.90
C PHE A 161 -0.12 3.76 -4.38
N ASP A 162 0.98 3.72 -5.13
CA ASP A 162 0.98 3.38 -6.56
C ASP A 162 0.92 1.85 -6.75
N LEU A 163 -0.30 1.32 -6.76
CA LEU A 163 -0.58 -0.10 -7.00
C LEU A 163 -0.12 -0.58 -8.39
N GLU A 164 -0.12 0.31 -9.40
CA GLU A 164 0.36 -0.02 -10.74
C GLU A 164 1.86 -0.27 -10.74
N SER A 165 2.63 0.66 -10.15
CA SER A 165 4.09 0.48 -10.01
C SER A 165 4.45 -0.71 -9.13
N TRP A 166 3.66 -0.98 -8.06
CA TRP A 166 3.84 -2.19 -7.27
C TRP A 166 3.65 -3.47 -8.11
N LEU A 167 2.55 -3.57 -8.86
CA LEU A 167 2.29 -4.75 -9.69
C LEU A 167 3.36 -4.93 -10.77
N ASN A 168 3.76 -3.84 -11.43
CA ASN A 168 4.82 -3.87 -12.44
C ASN A 168 6.16 -4.31 -11.83
N ALA A 169 6.49 -3.87 -10.61
CA ALA A 169 7.69 -4.30 -9.91
C ALA A 169 7.69 -5.83 -9.69
N LYS A 170 6.55 -6.39 -9.27
CA LYS A 170 6.41 -7.83 -9.03
C LYS A 170 6.49 -8.67 -10.30
N THR A 171 5.94 -8.18 -11.39
CA THR A 171 5.90 -8.91 -12.66
C THR A 171 7.19 -8.80 -13.47
N SER A 172 7.89 -7.66 -13.40
CA SER A 172 9.14 -7.41 -14.12
C SER A 172 10.41 -7.73 -13.32
N GLY A 173 10.30 -7.85 -12.00
CA GLY A 173 11.47 -7.96 -11.11
C GLY A 173 12.22 -6.63 -10.91
N THR A 174 11.73 -5.52 -11.48
CA THR A 174 12.32 -4.20 -11.31
C THR A 174 11.90 -3.61 -9.96
N PRO A 175 12.82 -3.03 -9.14
CA PRO A 175 12.42 -2.40 -7.88
C PRO A 175 11.38 -1.29 -8.08
N MET A 176 10.35 -1.26 -7.24
CA MET A 176 9.26 -0.28 -7.34
C MET A 176 9.77 1.17 -7.32
N MET A 177 10.76 1.49 -6.48
CA MET A 177 11.37 2.83 -6.40
C MET A 177 12.04 3.26 -7.71
N GLU A 178 12.56 2.32 -8.49
CA GLU A 178 13.12 2.60 -9.81
C GLU A 178 12.03 2.96 -10.82
N LEU A 179 10.91 2.23 -10.80
CA LEU A 179 9.75 2.52 -11.64
C LEU A 179 9.14 3.89 -11.32
N LEU A 180 9.03 4.24 -10.02
CA LEU A 180 8.55 5.55 -9.58
C LEU A 180 9.47 6.69 -10.04
N ARG A 181 10.80 6.50 -9.98
CA ARG A 181 11.78 7.48 -10.49
C ARG A 181 11.63 7.75 -11.99
N VAL A 182 11.36 6.72 -12.77
CA VAL A 182 11.14 6.87 -14.22
C VAL A 182 9.86 7.65 -14.51
N ARG A 183 8.82 7.43 -13.71
CA ARG A 183 7.50 8.08 -13.86
C ARG A 183 7.50 9.55 -13.43
N ALA A 184 8.36 9.93 -12.49
CA ALA A 184 8.51 11.30 -11.98
C ALA A 184 9.28 12.25 -12.92
N ARG A 185 9.89 11.74 -13.99
CA ARG A 185 10.62 12.51 -15.03
C ARG A 185 9.68 12.88 -16.17
#